data_376ae1950d22a00f89a9a65d0b08844b
#
_entry.id   376ae1950d22a00f89a9a65d0b08844b
#
_cell.length_a   1.000
_cell.length_b   1.000
_cell.length_c   1.000
_cell.angle_alpha   90.00
_cell.angle_beta   90.00
_cell.angle_gamma   90.00
#
_symmetry.space_group_name_H-M   'P 1'
#
loop_
_entity.id
_entity.type
_entity.pdbx_description
1 polymer ?
#
loop_
_entity_poly.entity_id
_entity_poly.type
_entity_poly.pdbx_seq_one_letter_code
_entity_poly.pdbx_strand_id
1 'polypeptide(L)'
;DGTSPVLDVLDSGIGGRFVGQSSFASHSLVSQRSAIKIDKSHPLRLMGPLGCGLMTGVGTVFHALEASSRNSIAIFGAGTVGLSSVMGSVLRDCDPIIVVDPIKERREIARDLGATHVLDSKIENVTEQIIDISKGGVDFSIEASGVPAAVDMSLRCLGRPGWSAQVG
;
A
#
# COMPACT_ATOMS: atom_id res chain seq x y z
N ASP A 1 17.79 -9.47 19.48
CA ASP A 1 18.92 -9.62 20.36
C ASP A 1 20.22 -9.06 19.78
N GLY A 2 20.22 -8.64 18.52
CA GLY A 2 21.39 -8.04 17.84
C GLY A 2 22.48 -9.04 17.44
N THR A 3 22.28 -10.34 17.69
CA THR A 3 23.25 -11.36 17.28
C THR A 3 22.94 -11.86 15.87
N SER A 4 23.96 -12.11 15.06
CA SER A 4 23.83 -12.81 13.79
C SER A 4 24.09 -14.31 13.98
N PRO A 5 23.23 -15.20 13.45
CA PRO A 5 23.49 -16.66 13.47
C PRO A 5 24.45 -17.08 12.34
N VAL A 6 24.85 -16.15 11.48
CA VAL A 6 25.69 -16.42 10.31
C VAL A 6 27.02 -15.70 10.50
N LEU A 7 28.12 -16.43 10.34
CA LEU A 7 29.47 -15.88 10.35
C LEU A 7 30.10 -16.07 8.97
N ASP A 8 30.94 -15.13 8.57
CA ASP A 8 31.75 -15.27 7.38
C ASP A 8 33.04 -16.06 7.70
N VAL A 9 33.88 -16.25 6.69
CA VAL A 9 35.19 -16.98 6.84
C VAL A 9 36.17 -16.31 7.78
N LEU A 10 35.90 -15.06 8.18
CA LEU A 10 36.72 -14.28 9.11
C LEU A 10 36.12 -14.20 10.51
N ASP A 11 35.06 -15.01 10.79
CA ASP A 11 34.33 -15.03 12.03
C ASP A 11 33.62 -13.70 12.36
N SER A 12 33.36 -12.88 11.34
CA SER A 12 32.58 -11.66 11.45
C SER A 12 31.09 -11.95 11.27
N GLY A 13 30.26 -11.30 12.08
CA GLY A 13 28.80 -11.49 12.00
C GLY A 13 28.25 -10.93 10.68
N ILE A 14 27.60 -11.78 9.89
CA ILE A 14 26.87 -11.35 8.70
C ILE A 14 25.42 -11.10 9.09
N GLY A 15 24.86 -9.94 8.73
CA GLY A 15 23.44 -9.63 8.92
C GLY A 15 22.56 -10.62 8.14
N GLY A 16 22.02 -11.61 8.81
CA GLY A 16 21.31 -12.74 8.19
C GLY A 16 19.83 -12.87 8.59
N ARG A 17 19.28 -11.88 9.30
CA ARG A 17 17.89 -11.93 9.79
C ARG A 17 17.08 -10.73 9.33
N PHE A 18 16.78 -10.66 8.05
CA PHE A 18 15.82 -9.67 7.57
C PHE A 18 14.42 -10.02 8.08
N VAL A 19 13.79 -9.08 8.79
CA VAL A 19 12.47 -9.29 9.44
C VAL A 19 12.46 -10.49 10.40
N GLY A 20 13.58 -10.75 11.08
CA GLY A 20 13.71 -11.87 12.02
C GLY A 20 13.89 -13.26 11.40
N GLN A 21 14.06 -13.34 10.07
CA GLN A 21 14.24 -14.59 9.32
C GLN A 21 15.06 -14.35 8.03
N SER A 22 15.44 -15.45 7.39
CA SER A 22 16.02 -15.47 6.04
C SER A 22 15.30 -16.52 5.21
N SER A 23 14.59 -16.10 4.15
CA SER A 23 13.80 -17.01 3.30
C SER A 23 14.42 -17.27 1.92
N PHE A 24 15.54 -16.62 1.56
CA PHE A 24 16.33 -16.97 0.37
C PHE A 24 17.24 -18.17 0.64
N ALA A 25 16.62 -19.29 1.00
CA ALA A 25 17.28 -20.53 1.34
C ALA A 25 16.35 -21.72 1.04
N SER A 26 16.92 -22.92 0.93
CA SER A 26 16.15 -24.16 0.76
C SER A 26 15.27 -24.47 1.99
N HIS A 27 15.71 -24.01 3.16
CA HIS A 27 15.00 -24.14 4.43
C HIS A 27 15.13 -22.86 5.24
N SER A 28 14.07 -22.43 5.89
CA SER A 28 14.04 -21.28 6.78
C SER A 28 13.56 -21.66 8.17
N LEU A 29 14.21 -21.11 9.19
CA LEU A 29 13.73 -21.18 10.57
C LEU A 29 12.94 -19.91 10.87
N VAL A 30 11.65 -20.05 11.11
CA VAL A 30 10.73 -18.92 11.34
C VAL A 30 9.96 -19.10 12.63
N SER A 31 9.58 -18.00 13.28
CA SER A 31 8.69 -18.04 14.42
C SER A 31 7.32 -18.57 13.99
N GLN A 32 6.72 -19.46 14.78
CA GLN A 32 5.36 -19.94 14.55
C GLN A 32 4.34 -18.79 14.42
N ARG A 33 4.57 -17.66 15.12
CA ARG A 33 3.72 -16.46 15.05
C ARG A 33 3.81 -15.73 13.71
N SER A 34 4.89 -15.95 12.94
CA SER A 34 5.11 -15.36 11.62
C SER A 34 4.74 -16.28 10.47
N ALA A 35 4.20 -17.47 10.77
CA ALA A 35 3.83 -18.46 9.78
C ALA A 35 2.32 -18.66 9.75
N ILE A 36 1.72 -18.46 8.58
CA ILE A 36 0.29 -18.71 8.34
C ILE A 36 0.17 -19.88 7.35
N LYS A 37 -0.56 -20.90 7.76
CA LYS A 37 -0.86 -22.04 6.88
C LYS A 37 -1.91 -21.61 5.87
N ILE A 38 -1.60 -21.82 4.59
CA ILE A 38 -2.55 -21.63 3.48
C ILE A 38 -2.98 -22.98 2.92
N ASP A 39 -4.16 -23.04 2.29
CA ASP A 39 -4.62 -24.25 1.63
C ASP A 39 -3.74 -24.59 0.42
N LYS A 40 -3.49 -25.89 0.19
CA LYS A 40 -2.64 -26.37 -0.91
C LYS A 40 -3.24 -26.14 -2.28
N SER A 41 -4.54 -25.89 -2.39
CA SER A 41 -5.23 -25.56 -3.65
C SER A 41 -4.85 -24.18 -4.19
N HIS A 42 -4.34 -23.26 -3.35
CA HIS A 42 -3.93 -21.95 -3.80
C HIS A 42 -2.58 -21.97 -4.52
N PRO A 43 -2.43 -21.24 -5.61
CA PRO A 43 -1.18 -21.17 -6.36
C PRO A 43 -0.12 -20.43 -5.55
N LEU A 44 0.80 -21.17 -4.92
CA LEU A 44 1.81 -20.65 -3.99
C LEU A 44 2.60 -19.44 -4.55
N ARG A 45 2.87 -19.43 -5.87
CA ARG A 45 3.56 -18.31 -6.56
C ARG A 45 2.84 -16.96 -6.45
N LEU A 46 1.53 -16.96 -6.17
CA LEU A 46 0.72 -15.74 -6.04
C LEU A 46 0.55 -15.31 -4.58
N MET A 47 0.99 -16.14 -3.62
CA MET A 47 0.77 -15.88 -2.20
C MET A 47 1.82 -14.94 -1.58
N GLY A 48 2.96 -14.75 -2.24
CA GLY A 48 4.05 -13.91 -1.72
C GLY A 48 3.63 -12.49 -1.31
N PRO A 49 2.87 -11.74 -2.12
CA PRO A 49 2.44 -10.37 -1.78
C PRO A 49 1.46 -10.28 -0.62
N LEU A 50 0.77 -11.36 -0.24
CA LEU A 50 -0.31 -11.34 0.76
C LEU A 50 0.18 -10.89 2.14
N GLY A 51 1.34 -11.42 2.58
CA GLY A 51 1.87 -11.15 3.91
C GLY A 51 2.51 -9.77 4.11
N CYS A 52 2.61 -8.96 3.06
CA CYS A 52 3.19 -7.62 3.11
C CYS A 52 2.31 -6.62 2.36
N GLY A 53 2.47 -6.49 1.05
CA GLY A 53 1.87 -5.41 0.27
C GLY A 53 0.33 -5.40 0.29
N LEU A 54 -0.32 -6.58 0.17
CA LEU A 54 -1.77 -6.65 0.22
C LEU A 54 -2.28 -6.30 1.63
N MET A 55 -1.69 -6.91 2.65
CA MET A 55 -2.07 -6.66 4.04
C MET A 55 -1.84 -5.20 4.43
N THR A 56 -0.75 -4.57 3.98
CA THR A 56 -0.46 -3.16 4.25
C THR A 56 -1.55 -2.26 3.67
N GLY A 57 -1.89 -2.43 2.39
CA GLY A 57 -2.88 -1.55 1.76
C GLY A 57 -4.28 -1.71 2.34
N VAL A 58 -4.79 -2.94 2.43
CA VAL A 58 -6.11 -3.20 3.04
C VAL A 58 -6.12 -2.80 4.51
N GLY A 59 -5.07 -3.15 5.27
CA GLY A 59 -4.96 -2.82 6.68
C GLY A 59 -4.92 -1.32 6.95
N THR A 60 -4.29 -0.54 6.09
CA THR A 60 -4.29 0.93 6.18
C THR A 60 -5.72 1.47 6.08
N VAL A 61 -6.50 1.01 5.11
CA VAL A 61 -7.91 1.46 4.95
C VAL A 61 -8.78 1.02 6.13
N PHE A 62 -8.61 -0.24 6.59
CA PHE A 62 -9.50 -0.85 7.59
C PHE A 62 -9.20 -0.45 9.02
N HIS A 63 -7.92 -0.28 9.35
CA HIS A 63 -7.46 -0.18 10.74
C HIS A 63 -6.71 1.11 11.05
N ALA A 64 -5.95 1.67 10.11
CA ALA A 64 -5.23 2.91 10.37
C ALA A 64 -6.12 4.14 10.12
N LEU A 65 -6.87 4.13 9.01
CA LEU A 65 -7.79 5.21 8.65
C LEU A 65 -9.22 4.95 9.14
N GLU A 66 -9.55 3.70 9.45
CA GLU A 66 -10.92 3.28 9.83
C GLU A 66 -11.98 3.78 8.84
N ALA A 67 -11.61 3.77 7.55
CA ALA A 67 -12.49 4.26 6.50
C ALA A 67 -13.82 3.51 6.49
N SER A 68 -14.87 4.23 6.20
CA SER A 68 -16.25 3.75 6.20
C SER A 68 -17.01 4.25 4.96
N SER A 69 -18.24 3.80 4.80
CA SER A 69 -19.10 4.16 3.68
C SER A 69 -19.15 5.67 3.45
N ARG A 70 -18.98 6.08 2.20
CA ARG A 70 -18.97 7.45 1.69
C ARG A 70 -17.74 8.29 2.05
N ASN A 71 -16.76 7.77 2.77
CA ASN A 71 -15.52 8.50 2.88
C ASN A 71 -14.83 8.59 1.52
N SER A 72 -14.36 9.78 1.21
CA SER A 72 -13.56 10.05 0.02
C SER A 72 -12.09 9.72 0.27
N ILE A 73 -11.43 9.07 -0.69
CA ILE A 73 -10.04 8.63 -0.53
C ILE A 73 -9.21 8.88 -1.79
N ALA A 74 -8.01 9.43 -1.60
CA ALA A 74 -7.01 9.59 -2.66
C ALA A 74 -5.81 8.67 -2.38
N ILE A 75 -5.40 7.89 -3.38
CA ILE A 75 -4.31 6.91 -3.27
C ILE A 75 -3.22 7.29 -4.27
N PHE A 76 -2.02 7.56 -3.78
CA PHE A 76 -0.86 7.93 -4.58
C PHE A 76 0.07 6.74 -4.74
N GLY A 77 0.23 6.29 -6.00
CA GLY A 77 0.94 5.07 -6.37
C GLY A 77 -0.01 3.87 -6.51
N ALA A 78 -0.03 3.26 -7.69
CA ALA A 78 -0.81 2.07 -8.02
C ALA A 78 0.09 0.83 -8.12
N GLY A 79 1.00 0.67 -7.15
CA GLY A 79 1.74 -0.57 -6.89
C GLY A 79 0.90 -1.55 -6.05
N THR A 80 1.53 -2.60 -5.51
CA THR A 80 0.82 -3.62 -4.72
C THR A 80 0.07 -3.02 -3.53
N VAL A 81 0.70 -2.10 -2.77
CA VAL A 81 0.06 -1.45 -1.62
C VAL A 81 -1.08 -0.54 -2.07
N GLY A 82 -0.87 0.30 -3.10
CA GLY A 82 -1.92 1.20 -3.58
C GLY A 82 -3.12 0.45 -4.16
N LEU A 83 -2.90 -0.57 -5.00
CA LEU A 83 -3.98 -1.38 -5.56
C LEU A 83 -4.75 -2.15 -4.49
N SER A 84 -4.07 -2.65 -3.45
CA SER A 84 -4.75 -3.28 -2.32
C SER A 84 -5.51 -2.27 -1.46
N SER A 85 -5.05 -1.03 -1.38
CA SER A 85 -5.81 0.06 -0.77
C SER A 85 -7.10 0.37 -1.56
N VAL A 86 -7.05 0.32 -2.91
CA VAL A 86 -8.26 0.42 -3.74
C VAL A 86 -9.25 -0.68 -3.38
N MET A 87 -8.80 -1.94 -3.35
CA MET A 87 -9.66 -3.07 -2.97
C MET A 87 -10.27 -2.89 -1.57
N GLY A 88 -9.46 -2.45 -0.61
CA GLY A 88 -9.93 -2.13 0.75
C GLY A 88 -10.98 -1.02 0.76
N SER A 89 -10.77 0.03 -0.02
CA SER A 89 -11.69 1.16 -0.14
C SER A 89 -13.04 0.76 -0.75
N VAL A 90 -13.01 -0.11 -1.77
CA VAL A 90 -14.23 -0.68 -2.35
C VAL A 90 -15.00 -1.51 -1.33
N LEU A 91 -14.31 -2.37 -0.56
CA LEU A 91 -14.94 -3.17 0.50
C LEU A 91 -15.53 -2.34 1.64
N ARG A 92 -15.10 -1.08 1.78
CA ARG A 92 -15.60 -0.12 2.76
C ARG A 92 -16.62 0.85 2.17
N ASP A 93 -17.03 0.67 0.90
CA ASP A 93 -17.97 1.55 0.20
C ASP A 93 -17.52 3.02 0.20
N CYS A 94 -16.20 3.27 0.07
CA CYS A 94 -15.67 4.62 -0.07
C CYS A 94 -16.06 5.22 -1.43
N ASP A 95 -16.35 6.52 -1.45
CA ASP A 95 -16.68 7.24 -2.68
C ASP A 95 -16.44 8.75 -2.51
N PRO A 96 -15.66 9.40 -3.38
CA PRO A 96 -14.88 8.82 -4.48
C PRO A 96 -13.60 8.07 -4.03
N ILE A 97 -13.18 7.10 -4.85
CA ILE A 97 -11.85 6.46 -4.76
C ILE A 97 -11.01 6.98 -5.92
N ILE A 98 -10.03 7.81 -5.62
CA ILE A 98 -9.19 8.51 -6.60
C ILE A 98 -7.78 7.91 -6.56
N VAL A 99 -7.25 7.46 -7.71
CA VAL A 99 -5.90 6.89 -7.79
C VAL A 99 -5.01 7.77 -8.67
N VAL A 100 -3.81 8.06 -8.19
CA VAL A 100 -2.80 8.86 -8.89
C VAL A 100 -1.57 8.01 -9.16
N ASP A 101 -1.22 7.80 -10.44
CA ASP A 101 -0.03 7.05 -10.85
C ASP A 101 0.46 7.52 -12.23
N PRO A 102 1.79 7.61 -12.48
CA PRO A 102 2.31 8.03 -13.78
C PRO A 102 2.16 6.96 -14.88
N ILE A 103 1.92 5.70 -14.52
CA ILE A 103 1.88 4.56 -15.43
C ILE A 103 0.43 4.26 -15.82
N LYS A 104 0.11 4.38 -17.11
CA LYS A 104 -1.25 4.22 -17.63
C LYS A 104 -1.85 2.84 -17.31
N GLU A 105 -1.08 1.78 -17.51
CA GLU A 105 -1.51 0.39 -17.30
C GLU A 105 -1.89 0.14 -15.83
N ARG A 106 -1.17 0.75 -14.89
CA ARG A 106 -1.48 0.68 -13.46
C ARG A 106 -2.78 1.42 -13.14
N ARG A 107 -3.00 2.57 -13.77
CA ARG A 107 -4.27 3.32 -13.62
C ARG A 107 -5.47 2.53 -14.17
N GLU A 108 -5.28 1.79 -15.26
CA GLU A 108 -6.32 0.90 -15.80
C GLU A 108 -6.64 -0.24 -14.83
N ILE A 109 -5.63 -0.91 -14.29
CA ILE A 109 -5.82 -1.94 -13.26
C ILE A 109 -6.55 -1.35 -12.03
N ALA A 110 -6.19 -0.15 -11.58
CA ALA A 110 -6.87 0.49 -10.47
C ALA A 110 -8.35 0.73 -10.76
N ARG A 111 -8.69 1.12 -11.98
CA ARG A 111 -10.09 1.29 -12.42
C ARG A 111 -10.84 -0.04 -12.43
N ASP A 112 -10.24 -1.10 -12.96
CA ASP A 112 -10.82 -2.44 -12.98
C ASP A 112 -11.07 -2.99 -11.57
N LEU A 113 -10.24 -2.59 -10.59
CA LEU A 113 -10.40 -2.93 -9.19
C LEU A 113 -11.42 -2.05 -8.44
N GLY A 114 -11.98 -1.03 -9.08
CA GLY A 114 -13.06 -0.22 -8.54
C GLY A 114 -12.69 1.23 -8.18
N ALA A 115 -11.52 1.74 -8.60
CA ALA A 115 -11.24 3.17 -8.50
C ALA A 115 -12.25 3.97 -9.34
N THR A 116 -12.91 4.96 -8.74
CA THR A 116 -13.90 5.80 -9.43
C THR A 116 -13.24 6.80 -10.36
N HIS A 117 -12.05 7.28 -9.99
CA HIS A 117 -11.25 8.21 -10.77
C HIS A 117 -9.78 7.80 -10.79
N VAL A 118 -9.12 8.00 -11.92
CA VAL A 118 -7.68 7.77 -12.06
C VAL A 118 -7.04 8.98 -12.73
N LEU A 119 -5.94 9.47 -12.15
CA LEU A 119 -5.24 10.67 -12.60
C LEU A 119 -3.78 10.33 -12.94
N ASP A 120 -3.25 11.00 -13.94
CA ASP A 120 -1.82 10.93 -14.26
C ASP A 120 -1.04 11.90 -13.39
N SER A 121 -0.09 11.42 -12.60
CA SER A 121 0.72 12.27 -11.73
C SER A 121 1.63 13.26 -12.48
N LYS A 122 1.77 13.10 -13.79
CA LYS A 122 2.60 13.96 -14.64
C LYS A 122 1.88 15.22 -15.16
N ILE A 123 0.56 15.27 -15.04
CA ILE A 123 -0.20 16.46 -15.45
C ILE A 123 -0.10 17.55 -14.38
N GLU A 124 -0.25 18.78 -14.82
CA GLU A 124 -0.38 19.90 -13.89
C GLU A 124 -1.72 19.84 -13.14
N ASN A 125 -1.75 20.39 -11.94
CA ASN A 125 -2.97 20.57 -11.14
C ASN A 125 -3.66 19.27 -10.67
N VAL A 126 -2.88 18.19 -10.42
CA VAL A 126 -3.45 16.93 -9.87
C VAL A 126 -4.16 17.17 -8.53
N THR A 127 -3.57 17.96 -7.66
CA THR A 127 -4.14 18.28 -6.33
C THR A 127 -5.48 19.01 -6.47
N GLU A 128 -5.55 20.00 -7.35
CA GLU A 128 -6.78 20.76 -7.63
C GLU A 128 -7.87 19.84 -8.19
N GLN A 129 -7.51 18.94 -9.11
CA GLN A 129 -8.48 17.96 -9.63
C GLN A 129 -9.03 17.05 -8.55
N ILE A 130 -8.19 16.60 -7.60
CA ILE A 130 -8.66 15.78 -6.47
C ILE A 130 -9.64 16.60 -5.61
N ILE A 131 -9.32 17.85 -5.33
CA ILE A 131 -10.18 18.75 -4.54
C ILE A 131 -11.51 18.99 -5.24
N ASP A 132 -11.52 19.16 -6.56
CA ASP A 132 -12.73 19.34 -7.35
C ASP A 132 -13.61 18.09 -7.36
N ILE A 133 -13.02 16.91 -7.60
CA ILE A 133 -13.71 15.62 -7.59
C ILE A 133 -14.34 15.35 -6.23
N SER A 134 -13.60 15.62 -5.14
CA SER A 134 -14.05 15.39 -3.76
C SER A 134 -14.87 16.55 -3.17
N LYS A 135 -15.07 17.63 -3.93
CA LYS A 135 -15.86 18.81 -3.52
C LYS A 135 -15.34 19.48 -2.25
N GLY A 136 -14.02 19.65 -2.17
CA GLY A 136 -13.39 20.39 -1.07
C GLY A 136 -12.24 19.68 -0.37
N GLY A 137 -11.76 18.58 -0.94
CA GLY A 137 -10.68 17.75 -0.44
C GLY A 137 -11.18 16.41 0.09
N VAL A 138 -10.28 15.40 0.06
CA VAL A 138 -10.64 14.05 0.51
C VAL A 138 -10.57 13.90 2.03
N ASP A 139 -11.37 12.98 2.57
CA ASP A 139 -11.30 12.61 4.00
C ASP A 139 -9.98 11.89 4.31
N PHE A 140 -9.53 11.05 3.39
CA PHE A 140 -8.33 10.25 3.56
C PHE A 140 -7.42 10.31 2.34
N SER A 141 -6.09 10.31 2.60
CA SER A 141 -5.11 10.05 1.57
C SER A 141 -4.16 8.93 1.98
N ILE A 142 -3.71 8.14 1.00
CA ILE A 142 -2.71 7.09 1.20
C ILE A 142 -1.57 7.35 0.22
N GLU A 143 -0.37 7.59 0.74
CA GLU A 143 0.85 7.67 -0.04
C GLU A 143 1.55 6.32 -0.02
N ALA A 144 1.68 5.68 -1.19
CA ALA A 144 2.21 4.34 -1.39
C ALA A 144 3.25 4.27 -2.53
N SER A 145 3.85 5.41 -2.89
CA SER A 145 4.85 5.50 -3.95
C SER A 145 6.27 5.78 -3.43
N GLY A 146 6.40 6.39 -2.24
CA GLY A 146 7.67 6.85 -1.68
C GLY A 146 8.26 8.06 -2.40
N VAL A 147 7.49 8.72 -3.28
CA VAL A 147 7.97 9.88 -4.05
C VAL A 147 7.68 11.18 -3.29
N PRO A 148 8.67 12.05 -3.01
CA PRO A 148 8.45 13.26 -2.22
C PRO A 148 7.35 14.17 -2.75
N ALA A 149 7.21 14.30 -4.07
CA ALA A 149 6.12 15.08 -4.67
C ALA A 149 4.73 14.47 -4.40
N ALA A 150 4.63 13.13 -4.33
CA ALA A 150 3.38 12.46 -4.00
C ALA A 150 3.02 12.64 -2.52
N VAL A 151 4.02 12.66 -1.63
CA VAL A 151 3.84 13.00 -0.20
C VAL A 151 3.23 14.40 -0.07
N ASP A 152 3.79 15.42 -0.75
CA ASP A 152 3.26 16.78 -0.71
C ASP A 152 1.81 16.84 -1.26
N MET A 153 1.53 16.21 -2.39
CA MET A 153 0.19 16.14 -2.96
C MET A 153 -0.80 15.44 -2.03
N SER A 154 -0.38 14.35 -1.37
CA SER A 154 -1.23 13.58 -0.46
C SER A 154 -1.69 14.40 0.76
N LEU A 155 -0.87 15.34 1.20
CA LEU A 155 -1.22 16.25 2.31
C LEU A 155 -2.09 17.41 1.84
N ARG A 156 -1.79 17.98 0.65
CA ARG A 156 -2.52 19.16 0.12
C ARG A 156 -3.92 18.86 -0.38
N CYS A 157 -4.19 17.63 -0.79
CA CYS A 157 -5.51 17.23 -1.29
C CYS A 157 -6.54 16.94 -0.18
N LEU A 158 -6.13 16.98 1.09
CA LEU A 158 -7.01 16.69 2.22
C LEU A 158 -8.05 17.79 2.45
N GLY A 159 -9.28 17.37 2.76
CA GLY A 159 -10.32 18.21 3.33
C GLY A 159 -10.06 18.57 4.80
N ARG A 160 -11.01 19.23 5.43
CA ARG A 160 -10.93 19.59 6.85
C ARG A 160 -12.12 19.05 7.63
N PRO A 161 -11.96 18.08 8.57
CA PRO A 161 -10.72 17.37 8.89
C PRO A 161 -10.37 16.30 7.85
N GLY A 162 -9.08 16.03 7.64
CA GLY A 162 -8.59 14.97 6.75
C GLY A 162 -7.34 14.29 7.35
N TRP A 163 -7.12 13.02 7.00
CA TRP A 163 -6.00 12.21 7.52
C TRP A 163 -5.21 11.58 6.38
N SER A 164 -3.89 11.54 6.53
CA SER A 164 -2.98 10.94 5.56
C SER A 164 -2.21 9.78 6.17
N ALA A 165 -2.20 8.63 5.48
CA ALA A 165 -1.34 7.50 5.80
C ALA A 165 -0.15 7.47 4.82
N GLN A 166 1.07 7.49 5.37
CA GLN A 166 2.32 7.43 4.62
C GLN A 166 2.89 6.01 4.74
N VAL A 167 2.83 5.23 3.66
CA VAL A 167 3.21 3.80 3.64
C VAL A 167 4.16 3.45 2.49
N GLY A 168 4.57 4.45 1.68
CA GLY A 168 5.51 4.33 0.56
C GLY A 168 6.97 4.47 0.94
#